data_e70aafa5a82d46009f4c7bb18c4c8b62
#
_entry.id   e70aafa5a82d46009f4c7bb18c4c8b62
#
_cell.length_a   1.000
_cell.length_b   1.000
_cell.length_c   1.000
_cell.angle_alpha   90.00
_cell.angle_beta   90.00
_cell.angle_gamma   90.00
#
_symmetry.space_group_name_H-M   'P 1'
#
loop_
_entity.id
_entity.type
_entity.pdbx_description
1 polymer ?
#
loop_
_entity_poly.entity_id
_entity_poly.type
_entity_poly.pdbx_seq_one_letter_code
_entity_poly.pdbx_strand_id
1 'polypeptide(L)'
;MKKTALALLATLSFGVSLPASAQEYMFTYSKLYTQLKNNTKEGHDDVKVAVFFVDQQAQKTCHISKAWMEKEEHYEELKVSPANELLLPVDQNLRSANPLIFVQTQEQECAYSLVVMTQEPLAGTVEVAQLENLLPQMQAMLEDVSGMFSS
;
A
#
# COMPACT_ATOMS: atom_id res chain seq x y z
N MET A 1 26.28 -25.12 -61.93
CA MET A 1 25.30 -25.47 -60.88
C MET A 1 25.57 -24.64 -59.66
N LYS A 2 24.76 -23.64 -59.44
CA LYS A 2 24.89 -22.79 -58.30
C LYS A 2 24.05 -23.38 -57.16
N LYS A 3 24.73 -23.85 -56.15
CA LYS A 3 24.05 -24.21 -54.91
C LYS A 3 23.80 -22.93 -54.13
N THR A 4 22.59 -22.44 -54.17
CA THR A 4 22.16 -21.42 -53.27
C THR A 4 22.04 -22.02 -51.88
N ALA A 5 23.02 -21.75 -51.04
CA ALA A 5 22.89 -22.02 -49.64
C ALA A 5 21.87 -21.04 -49.11
N LEU A 6 20.66 -21.50 -48.87
CA LEU A 6 19.71 -20.77 -48.07
C LEU A 6 20.25 -20.80 -46.64
N ALA A 7 20.93 -19.73 -46.28
CA ALA A 7 21.20 -19.49 -44.88
C ALA A 7 19.84 -19.15 -44.25
N LEU A 8 19.22 -20.14 -43.63
CA LEU A 8 18.10 -19.88 -42.72
C LEU A 8 18.68 -19.11 -41.54
N LEU A 9 18.60 -17.79 -41.62
CA LEU A 9 18.73 -16.96 -40.44
C LEU A 9 17.51 -17.24 -39.59
N ALA A 10 17.63 -18.24 -38.73
CA ALA A 10 16.73 -18.36 -37.60
C ALA A 10 17.01 -17.18 -36.70
N THR A 11 16.31 -16.09 -36.93
CA THR A 11 16.23 -15.03 -35.93
C THR A 11 15.51 -15.64 -34.74
N LEU A 12 16.28 -16.18 -33.83
CA LEU A 12 15.82 -16.43 -32.48
C LEU A 12 15.51 -15.03 -31.87
N SER A 13 14.29 -14.60 -32.14
CA SER A 13 13.74 -13.53 -31.32
C SER A 13 13.57 -14.12 -29.95
N PHE A 14 14.59 -13.92 -29.10
CA PHE A 14 14.38 -14.02 -27.68
C PHE A 14 13.39 -12.92 -27.33
N GLY A 15 12.11 -13.27 -27.37
CA GLY A 15 11.12 -12.47 -26.71
C GLY A 15 11.51 -12.45 -25.25
N VAL A 16 12.23 -11.41 -24.84
CA VAL A 16 12.35 -11.10 -23.45
C VAL A 16 10.94 -10.76 -23.02
N SER A 17 10.20 -11.78 -22.55
CA SER A 17 9.03 -11.52 -21.77
C SER A 17 9.54 -10.86 -20.51
N LEU A 18 9.61 -9.52 -20.54
CA LEU A 18 9.69 -8.75 -19.34
C LEU A 18 8.54 -9.24 -18.48
N PRO A 19 8.79 -9.82 -17.29
CA PRO A 19 7.69 -10.13 -16.40
C PRO A 19 6.88 -8.86 -16.28
N ALA A 20 5.55 -8.96 -16.44
CA ALA A 20 4.63 -7.87 -16.23
C ALA A 20 5.12 -7.17 -14.97
N SER A 21 5.77 -6.01 -15.17
CA SER A 21 6.73 -5.48 -14.22
C SER A 21 6.05 -5.16 -12.91
N ALA A 22 6.43 -5.90 -11.86
CA ALA A 22 6.17 -5.48 -10.51
C ALA A 22 6.61 -4.02 -10.39
N GLN A 23 5.68 -3.13 -10.13
CA GLN A 23 5.96 -1.73 -9.92
C GLN A 23 6.51 -1.56 -8.50
N GLU A 24 7.55 -0.75 -8.36
CA GLU A 24 8.13 -0.43 -7.06
C GLU A 24 7.84 1.03 -6.72
N TYR A 25 7.37 1.25 -5.49
CA TYR A 25 7.08 2.57 -4.95
C TYR A 25 7.98 2.82 -3.76
N MET A 26 8.41 4.07 -3.62
CA MET A 26 9.29 4.50 -2.54
C MET A 26 8.68 5.69 -1.81
N PHE A 27 8.67 5.63 -0.48
CA PHE A 27 8.17 6.69 0.39
C PHE A 27 9.14 6.92 1.54
N THR A 28 9.13 8.12 2.11
CA THR A 28 9.76 8.33 3.41
C THR A 28 8.82 7.85 4.50
N TYR A 29 9.37 7.27 5.55
CA TYR A 29 8.56 6.83 6.70
C TYR A 29 7.76 7.98 7.31
N SER A 30 8.37 9.16 7.42
CA SER A 30 7.72 10.34 8.00
C SER A 30 6.43 10.74 7.27
N LYS A 31 6.37 10.54 5.95
CA LYS A 31 5.18 10.84 5.16
C LYS A 31 3.98 9.98 5.60
N LEU A 32 4.21 8.68 5.75
CA LEU A 32 3.16 7.75 6.17
C LEU A 32 2.88 7.85 7.67
N TYR A 33 3.91 8.09 8.49
CA TYR A 33 3.76 8.28 9.92
C TYR A 33 2.80 9.44 10.24
N THR A 34 2.90 10.53 9.51
CA THR A 34 2.05 11.70 9.69
C THR A 34 0.56 11.34 9.59
N GLN A 35 0.21 10.40 8.72
CA GLN A 35 -1.15 9.92 8.58
C GLN A 35 -1.52 8.87 9.64
N LEU A 36 -0.64 7.89 9.81
CA LEU A 36 -0.90 6.73 10.68
C LEU A 36 -0.88 7.05 12.15
N LYS A 37 -0.22 8.13 12.57
CA LYS A 37 -0.25 8.58 13.97
C LYS A 37 -1.67 8.89 14.46
N ASN A 38 -2.60 9.18 13.55
CA ASN A 38 -4.01 9.38 13.91
C ASN A 38 -4.63 8.13 14.54
N ASN A 39 -4.08 6.94 14.26
CA ASN A 39 -4.53 5.69 14.87
C ASN A 39 -4.24 5.62 16.38
N THR A 40 -3.37 6.46 16.89
CA THR A 40 -3.02 6.51 18.31
C THR A 40 -3.79 7.58 19.09
N LYS A 41 -4.57 8.40 18.40
CA LYS A 41 -5.40 9.44 19.05
C LYS A 41 -6.65 8.84 19.67
N GLU A 42 -7.10 9.47 20.75
CA GLU A 42 -8.35 9.11 21.39
C GLU A 42 -9.56 9.60 20.60
N GLY A 43 -10.71 8.97 20.83
CA GLY A 43 -12.00 9.39 20.27
C GLY A 43 -12.46 8.59 19.04
N HIS A 44 -11.62 7.69 18.52
CA HIS A 44 -11.99 6.83 17.38
C HIS A 44 -11.31 5.46 17.46
N ASP A 45 -11.41 4.81 18.61
CA ASP A 45 -10.68 3.56 18.92
C ASP A 45 -11.16 2.36 18.09
N ASP A 46 -12.37 2.40 17.56
CA ASP A 46 -12.95 1.30 16.78
C ASP A 46 -12.70 1.42 15.28
N VAL A 47 -12.04 2.49 14.86
CA VAL A 47 -11.69 2.73 13.45
C VAL A 47 -10.20 3.00 13.32
N LYS A 48 -9.70 2.87 12.10
CA LYS A 48 -8.29 3.16 11.79
C LYS A 48 -8.12 3.75 10.40
N VAL A 49 -7.00 4.42 10.19
CA VAL A 49 -6.49 4.75 8.87
C VAL A 49 -5.60 3.60 8.41
N ALA A 50 -5.85 3.08 7.24
CA ALA A 50 -5.09 1.99 6.64
C ALA A 50 -4.48 2.44 5.32
N VAL A 51 -3.34 1.86 4.95
CA VAL A 51 -2.64 2.15 3.70
C VAL A 51 -2.84 0.98 2.75
N PHE A 52 -3.42 1.30 1.59
CA PHE A 52 -3.60 0.36 0.48
C PHE A 52 -3.01 0.93 -0.78
N PHE A 53 -2.76 0.06 -1.75
CA PHE A 53 -2.45 0.47 -3.11
C PHE A 53 -3.61 0.07 -4.00
N VAL A 54 -4.08 0.99 -4.83
CA VAL A 54 -5.28 0.82 -5.64
C VAL A 54 -4.92 0.99 -7.11
N ASP A 55 -5.36 0.03 -7.92
CA ASP A 55 -5.27 0.12 -9.37
C ASP A 55 -6.23 1.20 -9.85
N GLN A 56 -5.67 2.26 -10.45
CA GLN A 56 -6.45 3.42 -10.86
C GLN A 56 -7.41 3.15 -12.00
N GLN A 57 -7.11 2.17 -12.85
CA GLN A 57 -7.96 1.80 -13.97
C GLN A 57 -9.07 0.85 -13.55
N ALA A 58 -8.73 -0.22 -12.84
CA ALA A 58 -9.67 -1.26 -12.44
C ALA A 58 -10.46 -0.93 -11.19
N GLN A 59 -10.10 0.12 -10.44
CA GLN A 59 -10.71 0.49 -9.16
C GLN A 59 -10.69 -0.64 -8.13
N LYS A 60 -9.62 -1.43 -8.16
CA LYS A 60 -9.40 -2.58 -7.27
C LYS A 60 -8.13 -2.41 -6.48
N THR A 61 -8.10 -3.04 -5.30
CA THR A 61 -6.89 -3.09 -4.48
C THR A 61 -5.79 -3.87 -5.19
N CYS A 62 -4.61 -3.27 -5.28
CA CYS A 62 -3.43 -3.94 -5.82
C CYS A 62 -2.89 -4.97 -4.85
N HIS A 63 -2.34 -6.03 -5.38
CA HIS A 63 -1.64 -7.02 -4.60
C HIS A 63 -0.21 -6.55 -4.28
N ILE A 64 0.10 -6.41 -3.00
CA ILE A 64 1.44 -6.09 -2.54
C ILE A 64 2.23 -7.40 -2.45
N SER A 65 3.24 -7.55 -3.30
CA SER A 65 4.08 -8.74 -3.33
C SER A 65 5.18 -8.70 -2.28
N LYS A 66 5.70 -7.50 -2.00
CA LYS A 66 6.74 -7.31 -0.99
C LYS A 66 6.76 -5.85 -0.53
N ALA A 67 7.06 -5.65 0.75
CA ALA A 67 7.28 -4.33 1.32
C ALA A 67 8.38 -4.39 2.39
N TRP A 68 9.20 -3.34 2.45
CA TRP A 68 10.30 -3.30 3.42
C TRP A 68 10.70 -1.87 3.73
N MET A 69 11.44 -1.69 4.84
CA MET A 69 12.08 -0.43 5.20
C MET A 69 13.60 -0.58 5.11
N GLU A 70 14.26 0.45 4.61
CA GLU A 70 15.72 0.51 4.56
C GLU A 70 16.25 1.84 5.05
N LYS A 71 17.33 1.78 5.80
CA LYS A 71 18.16 2.94 6.11
C LYS A 71 19.60 2.46 6.35
N GLU A 72 20.52 2.92 5.51
CA GLU A 72 21.93 2.51 5.57
C GLU A 72 22.06 0.98 5.48
N GLU A 73 22.58 0.34 6.54
CA GLU A 73 22.72 -1.13 6.60
C GLU A 73 21.49 -1.82 7.20
N HIS A 74 20.50 -1.06 7.67
CA HIS A 74 19.31 -1.60 8.29
C HIS A 74 18.24 -1.92 7.23
N TYR A 75 17.73 -3.13 7.32
CA TYR A 75 16.68 -3.65 6.46
C TYR A 75 15.66 -4.36 7.33
N GLU A 76 14.39 -4.04 7.15
CA GLU A 76 13.29 -4.71 7.84
C GLU A 76 12.14 -4.96 6.88
N GLU A 77 11.74 -6.22 6.77
CA GLU A 77 10.58 -6.58 5.96
C GLU A 77 9.29 -6.17 6.67
N LEU A 78 8.39 -5.54 5.93
CA LEU A 78 7.09 -5.13 6.44
C LEU A 78 6.05 -6.21 6.17
N LYS A 79 5.10 -6.32 7.09
CA LYS A 79 3.98 -7.25 6.95
C LYS A 79 2.89 -6.63 6.10
N VAL A 80 2.22 -7.48 5.34
CA VAL A 80 1.06 -7.14 4.52
C VAL A 80 -0.09 -8.05 4.96
N SER A 81 -1.26 -7.47 5.20
CA SER A 81 -2.44 -8.25 5.61
C SER A 81 -2.96 -9.11 4.45
N PRO A 82 -3.78 -10.13 4.72
CA PRO A 82 -4.44 -10.89 3.65
C PRO A 82 -5.30 -10.02 2.71
N ALA A 83 -5.77 -8.86 3.18
CA ALA A 83 -6.52 -7.89 2.39
C ALA A 83 -5.64 -6.90 1.62
N ASN A 84 -4.32 -7.10 1.63
CA ASN A 84 -3.33 -6.22 1.01
C ASN A 84 -3.19 -4.84 1.69
N GLU A 85 -3.46 -4.76 2.97
CA GLU A 85 -3.14 -3.58 3.76
C GLU A 85 -1.65 -3.60 4.13
N LEU A 86 -0.96 -2.48 3.88
CA LEU A 86 0.42 -2.32 4.32
C LEU A 86 0.44 -2.03 5.83
N LEU A 87 1.03 -2.92 6.60
CA LEU A 87 1.10 -2.81 8.06
C LEU A 87 2.41 -2.13 8.47
N LEU A 88 2.31 -0.89 8.91
CA LEU A 88 3.44 -0.09 9.35
C LEU A 88 3.39 0.12 10.86
N PRO A 89 4.50 -0.08 11.57
CA PRO A 89 4.58 0.31 12.97
C PRO A 89 4.49 1.83 13.11
N VAL A 90 3.81 2.31 14.15
CA VAL A 90 3.73 3.73 14.48
C VAL A 90 4.70 3.98 15.63
N ASP A 91 5.87 4.52 15.32
CA ASP A 91 6.98 4.66 16.28
C ASP A 91 7.72 5.97 16.04
N GLN A 92 7.89 6.75 17.10
CA GLN A 92 8.59 8.04 17.02
C GLN A 92 10.08 7.88 16.72
N ASN A 93 10.71 6.80 17.16
CA ASN A 93 12.11 6.54 16.86
C ASN A 93 12.29 6.27 15.36
N LEU A 94 11.37 5.54 14.74
CA LEU A 94 11.36 5.35 13.30
C LEU A 94 11.11 6.68 12.57
N ARG A 95 10.26 7.53 13.09
CA ARG A 95 10.04 8.87 12.51
C ARG A 95 11.34 9.68 12.51
N SER A 96 12.08 9.66 13.61
CA SER A 96 13.34 10.40 13.74
C SER A 96 14.41 9.82 12.81
N ALA A 97 14.50 8.50 12.70
CA ALA A 97 15.40 7.83 11.78
C ALA A 97 14.98 8.03 10.31
N ASN A 98 13.69 8.12 10.07
CA ASN A 98 13.07 8.35 8.77
C ASN A 98 13.60 7.41 7.67
N PRO A 99 13.44 6.08 7.83
CA PRO A 99 13.85 5.15 6.79
C PRO A 99 13.03 5.31 5.52
N LEU A 100 13.54 4.79 4.42
CA LEU A 100 12.78 4.67 3.18
C LEU A 100 11.92 3.41 3.23
N ILE A 101 10.69 3.56 2.75
CA ILE A 101 9.75 2.45 2.62
C ILE A 101 9.63 2.11 1.15
N PHE A 102 9.78 0.83 0.84
CA PHE A 102 9.63 0.30 -0.51
C PHE A 102 8.45 -0.66 -0.55
N VAL A 103 7.64 -0.53 -1.59
CA VAL A 103 6.49 -1.40 -1.82
C VAL A 103 6.51 -1.87 -3.27
N GLN A 104 6.43 -3.18 -3.46
CA GLN A 104 6.30 -3.79 -4.78
C GLN A 104 4.88 -4.32 -4.95
N THR A 105 4.24 -3.95 -6.05
CA THR A 105 2.90 -4.41 -6.41
C THR A 105 2.96 -5.28 -7.67
N GLN A 106 2.01 -6.20 -7.81
CA GLN A 106 1.90 -7.02 -9.02
C GLN A 106 1.35 -6.23 -10.21
N GLU A 107 0.44 -5.30 -9.95
CA GLU A 107 -0.16 -4.44 -10.96
C GLU A 107 0.75 -3.25 -11.25
N GLN A 108 0.63 -2.66 -12.45
CA GLN A 108 1.56 -1.63 -12.90
C GLN A 108 1.20 -0.21 -12.46
N GLU A 109 -0.07 0.13 -12.43
CA GLU A 109 -0.50 1.49 -12.18
C GLU A 109 -1.26 1.60 -10.87
N CYS A 110 -0.54 1.43 -9.77
CA CYS A 110 -1.11 1.55 -8.44
C CYS A 110 -0.81 2.91 -7.83
N ALA A 111 -1.76 3.44 -7.10
CA ALA A 111 -1.55 4.62 -6.25
C ALA A 111 -1.81 4.23 -4.81
N TYR A 112 -1.02 4.78 -3.89
CA TYR A 112 -1.33 4.58 -2.48
C TYR A 112 -2.62 5.30 -2.12
N SER A 113 -3.39 4.69 -1.24
CA SER A 113 -4.66 5.22 -0.78
C SER A 113 -4.76 5.07 0.73
N LEU A 114 -5.20 6.12 1.39
CA LEU A 114 -5.52 6.09 2.81
C LEU A 114 -7.00 5.80 2.95
N VAL A 115 -7.32 4.78 3.69
CA VAL A 115 -8.70 4.31 3.87
C VAL A 115 -9.04 4.35 5.36
N VAL A 116 -10.14 5.01 5.71
CA VAL A 116 -10.70 4.93 7.05
C VAL A 116 -11.60 3.71 7.12
N MET A 117 -11.28 2.79 8.00
CA MET A 117 -12.00 1.52 8.11
C MET A 117 -12.16 1.11 9.57
N THR A 118 -13.02 0.14 9.82
CA THR A 118 -13.19 -0.40 11.16
C THR A 118 -11.98 -1.24 11.57
N GLN A 119 -11.65 -1.24 12.88
CA GLN A 119 -10.59 -2.09 13.42
C GLN A 119 -10.90 -3.56 13.22
N GLU A 120 -12.16 -3.94 13.43
CA GLU A 120 -12.62 -5.30 13.24
C GLU A 120 -13.52 -5.39 12.02
N PRO A 121 -13.42 -6.48 11.23
CA PRO A 121 -14.32 -6.66 10.09
C PRO A 121 -15.78 -6.71 10.53
N LEU A 122 -16.63 -5.99 9.81
CA LEU A 122 -18.08 -6.12 9.98
C LEU A 122 -18.52 -7.36 9.21
N ALA A 123 -19.08 -8.33 9.93
CA ALA A 123 -19.54 -9.59 9.34
C ALA A 123 -20.97 -9.87 9.74
N GLY A 124 -21.75 -10.43 8.81
CA GLY A 124 -23.14 -10.80 9.04
C GLY A 124 -24.05 -9.59 9.18
N THR A 125 -25.01 -9.68 10.11
CA THR A 125 -25.96 -8.60 10.37
C THR A 125 -25.32 -7.55 11.27
N VAL A 126 -25.30 -6.29 10.81
CA VAL A 126 -24.79 -5.15 11.58
C VAL A 126 -25.96 -4.46 12.26
N GLU A 127 -25.88 -4.33 13.59
CA GLU A 127 -26.91 -3.65 14.35
C GLU A 127 -26.80 -2.12 14.21
N VAL A 128 -27.94 -1.42 14.31
CA VAL A 128 -28.00 0.03 14.26
C VAL A 128 -27.12 0.66 15.33
N ALA A 129 -27.07 0.09 16.54
CA ALA A 129 -26.24 0.58 17.62
C ALA A 129 -24.74 0.56 17.28
N GLN A 130 -24.28 -0.45 16.52
CA GLN A 130 -22.91 -0.51 16.04
C GLN A 130 -22.61 0.61 15.05
N LEU A 131 -23.53 0.89 14.12
CA LEU A 131 -23.39 1.99 13.18
C LEU A 131 -23.38 3.34 13.87
N GLU A 132 -24.26 3.54 14.87
CA GLU A 132 -24.30 4.77 15.66
C GLU A 132 -23.00 5.01 16.43
N ASN A 133 -22.31 3.96 16.83
CA ASN A 133 -21.00 4.05 17.46
C ASN A 133 -19.88 4.31 16.44
N LEU A 134 -19.91 3.66 15.29
CA LEU A 134 -18.82 3.70 14.31
C LEU A 134 -18.82 4.97 13.45
N LEU A 135 -19.98 5.43 13.00
CA LEU A 135 -20.07 6.55 12.05
C LEU A 135 -19.47 7.85 12.58
N PRO A 136 -19.73 8.27 13.84
CA PRO A 136 -19.07 9.46 14.38
C PRO A 136 -17.57 9.33 14.49
N GLN A 137 -17.06 8.12 14.80
CA GLN A 137 -15.64 7.84 14.87
C GLN A 137 -14.99 7.91 13.48
N MET A 138 -15.65 7.37 12.47
CA MET A 138 -15.17 7.44 11.07
C MET A 138 -15.12 8.89 10.60
N GLN A 139 -16.12 9.69 10.94
CA GLN A 139 -16.14 11.12 10.60
C GLN A 139 -14.99 11.86 11.30
N ALA A 140 -14.78 11.61 12.59
CA ALA A 140 -13.70 12.23 13.36
C ALA A 140 -12.34 11.87 12.76
N MET A 141 -12.14 10.61 12.36
CA MET A 141 -10.91 10.16 11.72
C MET A 141 -10.70 10.84 10.36
N LEU A 142 -11.76 10.96 9.56
CA LEU A 142 -11.68 11.66 8.26
C LEU A 142 -11.32 13.12 8.43
N GLU A 143 -11.84 13.78 9.44
CA GLU A 143 -11.49 15.17 9.78
C GLU A 143 -10.03 15.29 10.19
N ASP A 144 -9.54 14.38 11.02
CA ASP A 144 -8.13 14.35 11.45
C ASP A 144 -7.19 14.15 10.26
N VAL A 145 -7.53 13.23 9.35
CA VAL A 145 -6.72 12.94 8.17
C VAL A 145 -6.76 14.10 7.18
N SER A 146 -7.94 14.66 6.89
CA SER A 146 -8.10 15.75 5.94
C SER A 146 -7.58 17.09 6.48
N GLY A 147 -7.66 17.33 7.79
CA GLY A 147 -7.09 18.52 8.44
C GLY A 147 -5.60 18.67 8.26
N MET A 148 -4.88 17.58 7.99
CA MET A 148 -3.45 17.59 7.71
C MET A 148 -3.12 18.08 6.30
N PHE A 149 -4.09 18.12 5.40
CA PHE A 149 -3.96 18.62 4.04
C PHE A 149 -4.47 20.04 3.87
N SER A 150 -5.21 20.56 4.85
CA SER A 150 -5.68 21.94 4.87
C SER A 150 -4.67 22.79 5.66
N SER A 151 -3.72 23.30 4.97
CA SER A 151 -2.84 24.32 5.50
C SER A 151 -3.46 25.69 5.32
#